data_0e7d8eccd879eb7f75e7cb6833c80b39
#
_entry.id   0e7d8eccd879eb7f75e7cb6833c80b39
#
_cell.length_a   1.000
_cell.length_b   1.000
_cell.length_c   1.000
_cell.angle_alpha   90.00
_cell.angle_beta   90.00
_cell.angle_gamma   90.00
#
_symmetry.space_group_name_H-M   'P 1'
#
loop_
_entity.id
_entity.type
_entity.pdbx_description
1 polymer ?
#
loop_
_entity_poly.entity_id
_entity_poly.type
_entity_poly.pdbx_seq_one_letter_code
_entity_poly.pdbx_strand_id
1 'polypeptide(L)'
;MEYGKYYLIIRKIAQLVFPKYKAPQFEPTDKPVVYVSHHQNMFGPVNVLLWYPTFRRLWGLSVFIDQQACYDHYVNYTFTQRFKLPPFIAKPLAWGVSYFVSRLAQSARVIPVYRRSRQIIRTLKESVETLQAGASVLIFPDIDYASDDSEVGRIYEGFLNLEKYYNRKTGEHIDFVPLYAKQTTKEILYGQTIRFDKDRDFIDQRDEKAHELQAELNRLANTEVEVDLV
;
A
#
# COMPACT_ATOMS: atom_id res chain seq x y z
N MET A 1 -14.49 -2.88 10.84
CA MET A 1 -14.50 -2.88 9.34
C MET A 1 -13.95 -4.21 8.85
N GLU A 2 -14.31 -4.66 7.61
CA GLU A 2 -13.83 -5.91 7.02
C GLU A 2 -13.79 -5.81 5.48
N TYR A 3 -13.06 -6.73 4.85
CA TYR A 3 -13.05 -6.88 3.41
C TYR A 3 -14.39 -7.37 2.88
N GLY A 4 -14.76 -6.95 1.66
CA GLY A 4 -15.93 -7.47 0.97
C GLY A 4 -15.74 -8.91 0.46
N LYS A 5 -16.85 -9.62 0.28
CA LYS A 5 -16.86 -11.04 -0.12
C LYS A 5 -16.11 -11.31 -1.43
N TYR A 6 -16.23 -10.40 -2.41
CA TYR A 6 -15.55 -10.56 -3.70
C TYR A 6 -14.03 -10.60 -3.53
N TYR A 7 -13.45 -9.65 -2.76
CA TYR A 7 -12.02 -9.67 -2.47
C TYR A 7 -11.60 -10.94 -1.74
N LEU A 8 -12.36 -11.38 -0.73
CA LEU A 8 -12.04 -12.59 0.04
C LEU A 8 -12.03 -13.85 -0.83
N ILE A 9 -12.96 -13.97 -1.78
CA ILE A 9 -13.00 -15.09 -2.73
C ILE A 9 -11.76 -15.07 -3.64
N ILE A 10 -11.49 -13.91 -4.26
CA ILE A 10 -10.32 -13.75 -5.14
C ILE A 10 -9.01 -14.00 -4.38
N ARG A 11 -8.91 -13.47 -3.15
CA ARG A 11 -7.75 -13.72 -2.28
C ARG A 11 -7.53 -15.21 -2.02
N LYS A 12 -8.57 -15.97 -1.71
CA LYS A 12 -8.48 -17.42 -1.50
C LYS A 12 -8.03 -18.15 -2.76
N ILE A 13 -8.58 -17.80 -3.93
CA ILE A 13 -8.17 -18.39 -5.21
C ILE A 13 -6.69 -18.07 -5.49
N ALA A 14 -6.28 -16.81 -5.31
CA ALA A 14 -4.90 -16.41 -5.53
C ALA A 14 -3.93 -17.11 -4.55
N GLN A 15 -4.33 -17.34 -3.30
CA GLN A 15 -3.54 -18.09 -2.32
C GLN A 15 -3.27 -19.56 -2.72
N LEU A 16 -4.06 -20.14 -3.63
CA LEU A 16 -3.79 -21.48 -4.16
C LEU A 16 -2.71 -21.49 -5.24
N VAL A 17 -2.50 -20.36 -5.90
CA VAL A 17 -1.58 -20.22 -7.04
C VAL A 17 -0.25 -19.59 -6.64
N PHE A 18 -0.29 -18.60 -5.74
CA PHE A 18 0.90 -17.86 -5.33
C PHE A 18 1.64 -18.56 -4.18
N PRO A 19 2.99 -18.47 -4.15
CA PRO A 19 3.78 -19.00 -3.05
C PRO A 19 3.33 -18.43 -1.71
N LYS A 20 3.26 -19.28 -0.69
CA LYS A 20 2.89 -18.86 0.66
C LYS A 20 4.02 -18.05 1.31
N TYR A 21 3.64 -16.93 1.93
CA TYR A 21 4.51 -16.10 2.75
C TYR A 21 4.12 -16.23 4.22
N LYS A 22 5.13 -16.31 5.08
CA LYS A 22 4.95 -16.31 6.53
C LYS A 22 4.73 -14.88 6.99
N ALA A 23 3.55 -14.60 7.49
CA ALA A 23 3.24 -13.31 8.09
C ALA A 23 3.68 -13.30 9.57
N PRO A 24 3.97 -12.12 10.16
CA PRO A 24 4.20 -11.99 11.59
C PRO A 24 3.01 -12.53 12.39
N GLN A 25 3.32 -13.19 13.52
CA GLN A 25 2.28 -13.78 14.37
C GLN A 25 1.55 -12.74 15.23
N PHE A 26 2.22 -11.63 15.51
CA PHE A 26 1.70 -10.55 16.35
C PHE A 26 1.73 -9.22 15.62
N GLU A 27 0.72 -8.39 15.87
CA GLU A 27 0.74 -6.99 15.43
C GLU A 27 1.75 -6.21 16.28
N PRO A 28 2.44 -5.20 15.72
CA PRO A 28 3.45 -4.43 16.47
C PRO A 28 2.84 -3.56 17.57
N THR A 29 1.52 -3.37 17.54
CA THR A 29 0.77 -2.54 18.49
C THR A 29 -0.71 -2.93 18.45
N ASP A 30 -1.42 -2.69 19.56
CA ASP A 30 -2.88 -2.88 19.68
C ASP A 30 -3.68 -1.71 19.06
N LYS A 31 -3.00 -0.63 18.67
CA LYS A 31 -3.63 0.55 18.05
C LYS A 31 -3.57 0.48 16.52
N PRO A 32 -4.51 1.12 15.80
CA PRO A 32 -4.42 1.29 14.36
C PRO A 32 -3.16 2.08 13.96
N VAL A 33 -2.48 1.61 12.91
CA VAL A 33 -1.23 2.19 12.43
C VAL A 33 -1.27 2.46 10.94
N VAL A 34 -0.29 3.21 10.45
CA VAL A 34 -0.01 3.33 9.02
C VAL A 34 1.15 2.42 8.66
N TYR A 35 0.85 1.33 7.97
CA TYR A 35 1.87 0.48 7.37
C TYR A 35 2.44 1.14 6.13
N VAL A 36 3.76 1.21 6.06
CA VAL A 36 4.50 1.72 4.90
C VAL A 36 5.30 0.57 4.32
N SER A 37 5.05 0.22 3.05
CA SER A 37 5.66 -0.95 2.44
C SER A 37 6.27 -0.63 1.08
N HIS A 38 7.25 -1.43 0.67
CA HIS A 38 7.90 -1.33 -0.63
C HIS A 38 7.04 -1.96 -1.72
N HIS A 39 6.88 -1.26 -2.84
CA HIS A 39 6.07 -1.72 -3.98
C HIS A 39 6.75 -2.86 -4.74
N GLN A 40 8.04 -2.74 -5.01
CA GLN A 40 8.85 -3.72 -5.73
C GLN A 40 8.08 -4.29 -6.94
N ASN A 41 7.75 -3.42 -7.89
CA ASN A 41 6.77 -3.69 -8.94
C ASN A 41 5.41 -4.11 -8.32
N MET A 42 4.86 -5.25 -8.65
CA MET A 42 3.62 -5.76 -8.02
C MET A 42 3.89 -6.77 -6.88
N PHE A 43 5.16 -7.07 -6.62
CA PHE A 43 5.55 -8.10 -5.66
C PHE A 43 5.10 -7.77 -4.22
N GLY A 44 5.45 -6.58 -3.73
CA GLY A 44 5.08 -6.13 -2.38
C GLY A 44 3.57 -6.11 -2.16
N PRO A 45 2.78 -5.37 -2.98
CA PRO A 45 1.33 -5.34 -2.86
C PRO A 45 0.67 -6.70 -2.90
N VAL A 46 1.06 -7.57 -3.85
CA VAL A 46 0.46 -8.91 -3.99
C VAL A 46 0.71 -9.73 -2.73
N ASN A 47 1.97 -9.83 -2.27
CA ASN A 47 2.28 -10.69 -1.13
C ASN A 47 1.71 -10.16 0.19
N VAL A 48 1.78 -8.85 0.44
CA VAL A 48 1.18 -8.27 1.64
C VAL A 48 -0.34 -8.45 1.65
N LEU A 49 -1.03 -8.20 0.54
CA LEU A 49 -2.48 -8.33 0.48
C LEU A 49 -2.96 -9.79 0.53
N LEU A 50 -2.18 -10.73 0.01
CA LEU A 50 -2.53 -12.16 0.05
C LEU A 50 -2.31 -12.76 1.43
N TRP A 51 -1.16 -12.51 2.06
CA TRP A 51 -0.71 -13.32 3.19
C TRP A 51 -0.82 -12.64 4.54
N TYR A 52 -0.91 -11.31 4.57
CA TYR A 52 -1.10 -10.63 5.85
C TYR A 52 -2.54 -10.82 6.35
N PRO A 53 -2.74 -11.27 7.60
CA PRO A 53 -4.05 -11.78 8.03
C PRO A 53 -5.08 -10.70 8.36
N THR A 54 -4.65 -9.56 8.92
CA THR A 54 -5.56 -8.54 9.45
C THR A 54 -6.09 -7.58 8.39
N PHE A 55 -7.28 -7.03 8.65
CA PHE A 55 -7.89 -6.03 7.79
C PHE A 55 -7.13 -4.70 7.85
N ARG A 56 -6.86 -4.13 6.68
CA ARG A 56 -6.32 -2.78 6.50
C ARG A 56 -6.81 -2.18 5.20
N ARG A 57 -6.90 -0.87 5.15
CA ARG A 57 -7.29 -0.18 3.94
C ARG A 57 -6.08 0.28 3.14
N LEU A 58 -5.95 -0.22 1.92
CA LEU A 58 -4.87 0.13 1.02
C LEU A 58 -5.11 1.50 0.37
N TRP A 59 -4.08 2.33 0.26
CA TRP A 59 -4.07 3.47 -0.66
C TRP A 59 -3.89 2.98 -2.09
N GLY A 60 -4.85 3.28 -2.96
CA GLY A 60 -4.78 2.97 -4.38
C GLY A 60 -5.19 4.15 -5.25
N LEU A 61 -4.64 4.24 -6.46
CA LEU A 61 -4.98 5.32 -7.39
C LEU A 61 -6.49 5.36 -7.63
N SER A 62 -7.08 6.55 -7.54
CA SER A 62 -8.52 6.76 -7.69
C SER A 62 -9.08 6.25 -9.02
N VAL A 63 -8.26 6.23 -10.06
CA VAL A 63 -8.64 5.71 -11.39
C VAL A 63 -8.98 4.23 -11.38
N PHE A 64 -8.50 3.45 -10.42
CA PHE A 64 -8.79 2.00 -10.33
C PHE A 64 -10.07 1.69 -9.55
N ILE A 65 -10.72 2.67 -8.94
CA ILE A 65 -11.92 2.47 -8.13
C ILE A 65 -13.20 2.68 -8.95
N ASP A 66 -13.18 3.62 -9.88
CA ASP A 66 -14.25 3.83 -10.84
C ASP A 66 -14.02 3.01 -12.11
N GLN A 67 -15.02 2.24 -12.54
CA GLN A 67 -14.88 1.33 -13.70
C GLN A 67 -14.61 2.08 -14.99
N GLN A 68 -15.27 3.22 -15.23
CA GLN A 68 -15.08 3.98 -16.46
C GLN A 68 -13.70 4.63 -16.51
N ALA A 69 -13.27 5.27 -15.43
CA ALA A 69 -11.91 5.82 -15.33
C ALA A 69 -10.83 4.74 -15.48
N CYS A 70 -11.06 3.57 -14.90
CA CYS A 70 -10.19 2.40 -15.03
C CYS A 70 -10.11 1.90 -16.48
N TYR A 71 -11.25 1.80 -17.15
CA TYR A 71 -11.34 1.43 -18.57
C TYR A 71 -10.55 2.42 -19.44
N ASP A 72 -10.81 3.71 -19.27
CA ASP A 72 -10.15 4.76 -20.03
C ASP A 72 -8.63 4.74 -19.82
N HIS A 73 -8.18 4.50 -18.58
CA HIS A 73 -6.77 4.34 -18.26
C HIS A 73 -6.14 3.13 -18.98
N TYR A 74 -6.80 1.97 -18.95
CA TYR A 74 -6.29 0.77 -19.63
C TYR A 74 -6.28 0.92 -21.15
N VAL A 75 -7.33 1.48 -21.75
CA VAL A 75 -7.39 1.71 -23.21
C VAL A 75 -6.33 2.70 -23.64
N ASN A 76 -6.33 3.90 -23.03
CA ASN A 76 -5.55 5.03 -23.54
C ASN A 76 -4.09 5.00 -23.14
N TYR A 77 -3.73 4.27 -22.08
CA TYR A 77 -2.36 4.23 -21.61
C TYR A 77 -1.79 2.81 -21.61
N THR A 78 -2.35 1.89 -20.83
CA THR A 78 -1.72 0.60 -20.59
C THR A 78 -1.64 -0.25 -21.86
N PHE A 79 -2.77 -0.45 -22.54
CA PHE A 79 -2.81 -1.36 -23.68
C PHE A 79 -2.35 -0.73 -24.99
N THR A 80 -2.69 0.55 -25.24
CA THR A 80 -2.29 1.18 -26.51
C THR A 80 -0.92 1.81 -26.47
N GLN A 81 -0.54 2.54 -25.41
CA GLN A 81 0.75 3.23 -25.35
C GLN A 81 1.88 2.31 -24.83
N ARG A 82 1.64 1.60 -23.70
CA ARG A 82 2.67 0.76 -23.07
C ARG A 82 2.84 -0.59 -23.79
N PHE A 83 1.73 -1.30 -24.06
CA PHE A 83 1.78 -2.62 -24.74
C PHE A 83 1.59 -2.55 -26.25
N LYS A 84 1.31 -1.38 -26.80
CA LYS A 84 1.15 -1.15 -28.25
C LYS A 84 0.13 -2.06 -28.93
N LEU A 85 -0.92 -2.47 -28.20
CA LEU A 85 -1.99 -3.29 -28.74
C LEU A 85 -2.89 -2.48 -29.68
N PRO A 86 -3.38 -3.07 -30.78
CA PRO A 86 -4.34 -2.40 -31.65
C PRO A 86 -5.68 -2.20 -30.93
N PRO A 87 -6.43 -1.12 -31.26
CA PRO A 87 -7.66 -0.72 -30.53
C PRO A 87 -8.73 -1.81 -30.44
N PHE A 88 -8.86 -2.64 -31.47
CA PHE A 88 -9.86 -3.72 -31.50
C PHE A 88 -9.58 -4.85 -30.49
N ILE A 89 -8.33 -5.02 -30.05
CA ILE A 89 -7.93 -5.94 -28.97
C ILE A 89 -7.93 -5.19 -27.63
N ALA A 90 -7.40 -3.96 -27.62
CA ALA A 90 -7.25 -3.17 -26.40
C ALA A 90 -8.59 -2.89 -25.71
N LYS A 91 -9.64 -2.54 -26.48
CA LYS A 91 -10.94 -2.16 -25.91
C LYS A 91 -11.65 -3.31 -25.17
N PRO A 92 -11.89 -4.50 -25.77
CA PRO A 92 -12.55 -5.59 -25.04
C PRO A 92 -11.71 -6.08 -23.85
N LEU A 93 -10.39 -6.12 -23.99
CA LEU A 93 -9.50 -6.49 -22.89
C LEU A 93 -9.58 -5.49 -21.74
N ALA A 94 -9.55 -4.18 -22.06
CA ALA A 94 -9.68 -3.12 -21.07
C ALA A 94 -11.04 -3.18 -20.35
N TRP A 95 -12.11 -3.52 -21.05
CA TRP A 95 -13.41 -3.67 -20.41
C TRP A 95 -13.43 -4.77 -19.35
N GLY A 96 -12.94 -5.95 -19.69
CA GLY A 96 -12.86 -7.07 -18.75
C GLY A 96 -11.94 -6.78 -17.56
N VAL A 97 -10.75 -6.24 -17.82
CA VAL A 97 -9.77 -5.92 -16.79
C VAL A 97 -10.27 -4.79 -15.88
N SER A 98 -10.85 -3.73 -16.44
CA SER A 98 -11.38 -2.62 -15.63
C SER A 98 -12.53 -3.05 -14.73
N TYR A 99 -13.43 -3.90 -15.23
CA TYR A 99 -14.49 -4.47 -14.41
C TYR A 99 -13.93 -5.28 -13.23
N PHE A 100 -12.96 -6.16 -13.50
CA PHE A 100 -12.32 -6.97 -12.46
C PHE A 100 -11.60 -6.11 -11.43
N VAL A 101 -10.73 -5.18 -11.88
CA VAL A 101 -9.89 -4.34 -11.02
C VAL A 101 -10.73 -3.39 -10.17
N SER A 102 -11.73 -2.72 -10.75
CA SER A 102 -12.56 -1.79 -9.98
C SER A 102 -13.41 -2.52 -8.93
N ARG A 103 -13.97 -3.68 -9.26
CA ARG A 103 -14.70 -4.52 -8.29
C ARG A 103 -13.79 -5.03 -7.18
N LEU A 104 -12.57 -5.43 -7.51
CA LEU A 104 -11.59 -5.87 -6.54
C LEU A 104 -11.22 -4.74 -5.59
N ALA A 105 -10.88 -3.55 -6.13
CA ALA A 105 -10.51 -2.36 -5.34
C ALA A 105 -11.65 -1.91 -4.40
N GLN A 106 -12.88 -1.85 -4.90
CA GLN A 106 -14.06 -1.52 -4.08
C GLN A 106 -14.28 -2.56 -2.96
N SER A 107 -14.18 -3.84 -3.28
CA SER A 107 -14.37 -4.93 -2.33
C SER A 107 -13.22 -5.03 -1.31
N ALA A 108 -12.01 -4.65 -1.69
CA ALA A 108 -10.86 -4.51 -0.79
C ALA A 108 -10.92 -3.26 0.09
N ARG A 109 -11.94 -2.39 -0.09
CA ARG A 109 -12.11 -1.14 0.66
C ARG A 109 -10.93 -0.17 0.45
N VAL A 110 -10.38 -0.13 -0.76
CA VAL A 110 -9.26 0.76 -1.12
C VAL A 110 -9.63 2.22 -0.85
N ILE A 111 -8.70 2.98 -0.25
CA ILE A 111 -8.83 4.43 -0.10
C ILE A 111 -8.31 5.09 -1.39
N PRO A 112 -9.15 5.88 -2.10
CA PRO A 112 -8.75 6.51 -3.35
C PRO A 112 -7.69 7.58 -3.15
N VAL A 113 -6.58 7.50 -3.89
CA VAL A 113 -5.52 8.50 -3.91
C VAL A 113 -5.68 9.40 -5.13
N TYR A 114 -5.94 10.67 -4.90
CA TYR A 114 -6.07 11.70 -5.93
C TYR A 114 -4.73 12.44 -6.09
N ARG A 115 -3.83 11.88 -6.91
CA ARG A 115 -2.51 12.48 -7.14
C ARG A 115 -2.62 13.83 -7.87
N ARG A 116 -1.76 14.79 -7.51
CA ARG A 116 -1.65 16.12 -8.14
C ARG A 116 -2.97 16.91 -8.19
N SER A 117 -3.86 16.67 -7.24
CA SER A 117 -5.15 17.31 -7.15
C SER A 117 -5.41 17.80 -5.72
N ARG A 118 -6.15 18.91 -5.58
CA ARG A 118 -6.65 19.36 -4.27
C ARG A 118 -7.52 18.29 -3.58
N GLN A 119 -8.01 17.31 -4.33
CA GLN A 119 -8.80 16.20 -3.80
C GLN A 119 -7.99 15.23 -2.93
N ILE A 120 -6.65 15.34 -2.90
CA ILE A 120 -5.80 14.56 -1.96
C ILE A 120 -6.25 14.75 -0.52
N ILE A 121 -6.87 15.87 -0.18
CA ILE A 121 -7.46 16.11 1.14
C ILE A 121 -8.54 15.08 1.48
N ARG A 122 -9.28 14.57 0.49
CA ARG A 122 -10.28 13.50 0.69
C ARG A 122 -9.59 12.19 1.10
N THR A 123 -8.49 11.84 0.43
CA THR A 123 -7.66 10.67 0.81
C THR A 123 -7.20 10.76 2.26
N LEU A 124 -6.66 11.91 2.65
CA LEU A 124 -6.16 12.13 4.02
C LEU A 124 -7.30 12.05 5.05
N LYS A 125 -8.45 12.68 4.79
CA LYS A 125 -9.62 12.63 5.68
C LYS A 125 -10.14 11.20 5.83
N GLU A 126 -10.32 10.47 4.73
CA GLU A 126 -10.81 9.09 4.75
C GLU A 126 -9.83 8.15 5.47
N SER A 127 -8.53 8.42 5.38
CA SER A 127 -7.51 7.68 6.13
C SER A 127 -7.59 7.96 7.63
N VAL A 128 -7.78 9.22 8.03
CA VAL A 128 -8.00 9.59 9.45
C VAL A 128 -9.26 8.91 10.00
N GLU A 129 -10.36 8.94 9.27
CA GLU A 129 -11.61 8.26 9.65
C GLU A 129 -11.41 6.74 9.79
N THR A 130 -10.58 6.15 8.90
CA THR A 130 -10.23 4.73 8.96
C THR A 130 -9.48 4.40 10.25
N LEU A 131 -8.45 5.17 10.60
CA LEU A 131 -7.67 5.00 11.82
C LEU A 131 -8.55 5.20 13.09
N GLN A 132 -9.39 6.23 13.10
CA GLN A 132 -10.34 6.47 14.21
C GLN A 132 -11.37 5.35 14.37
N ALA A 133 -11.72 4.66 13.29
CA ALA A 133 -12.62 3.50 13.32
C ALA A 133 -11.93 2.18 13.71
N GLY A 134 -10.67 2.23 14.13
CA GLY A 134 -9.92 1.07 14.60
C GLY A 134 -9.30 0.21 13.50
N ALA A 135 -9.19 0.73 12.26
CA ALA A 135 -8.57 0.01 11.15
C ALA A 135 -7.27 0.68 10.70
N SER A 136 -6.26 -0.13 10.39
CA SER A 136 -4.97 0.35 9.87
C SER A 136 -5.03 0.71 8.40
N VAL A 137 -4.10 1.57 7.97
CA VAL A 137 -3.92 1.97 6.58
C VAL A 137 -2.62 1.37 6.04
N LEU A 138 -2.61 0.95 4.77
CA LEU A 138 -1.43 0.43 4.08
C LEU A 138 -1.08 1.33 2.90
N ILE A 139 0.18 1.75 2.82
CA ILE A 139 0.68 2.68 1.80
C ILE A 139 1.94 2.11 1.15
N PHE A 140 2.00 2.20 -0.17
CA PHE A 140 3.19 1.94 -0.98
C PHE A 140 3.67 3.26 -1.58
N PRO A 141 4.63 3.96 -0.95
CA PRO A 141 4.96 5.34 -1.32
C PRO A 141 6.02 5.46 -2.42
N ASP A 142 6.45 4.38 -3.03
CA ASP A 142 7.50 4.35 -4.04
C ASP A 142 7.22 5.33 -5.18
N ILE A 143 8.23 6.14 -5.55
CA ILE A 143 8.16 7.00 -6.73
C ILE A 143 8.31 6.14 -7.98
N ASP A 144 9.30 5.25 -8.00
CA ASP A 144 9.48 4.23 -9.04
C ASP A 144 8.84 2.91 -8.58
N TYR A 145 7.53 2.84 -8.70
CA TYR A 145 6.75 1.66 -8.35
C TYR A 145 6.93 0.49 -9.33
N ALA A 146 7.61 0.70 -10.46
CA ALA A 146 7.86 -0.33 -11.47
C ALA A 146 9.25 -0.98 -11.33
N SER A 147 10.09 -0.50 -10.42
CA SER A 147 11.39 -1.11 -10.11
C SER A 147 11.22 -2.48 -9.47
N ASP A 148 12.03 -3.45 -9.91
CA ASP A 148 12.12 -4.78 -9.31
C ASP A 148 13.23 -4.86 -8.23
N ASP A 149 13.90 -3.74 -7.92
CA ASP A 149 14.94 -3.68 -6.91
C ASP A 149 14.40 -4.09 -5.54
N SER A 150 15.19 -4.81 -4.77
CA SER A 150 14.86 -5.16 -3.39
C SER A 150 14.94 -3.96 -2.46
N GLU A 151 15.81 -2.99 -2.76
CA GLU A 151 15.94 -1.75 -1.99
C GLU A 151 14.95 -0.69 -2.48
N VAL A 152 14.41 0.01 -1.50
CA VAL A 152 13.51 1.14 -1.74
C VAL A 152 14.32 2.34 -2.22
N GLY A 153 14.02 2.82 -3.41
CA GLY A 153 14.53 4.09 -3.89
C GLY A 153 13.85 5.27 -3.19
N ARG A 154 13.70 6.38 -3.90
CA ARG A 154 13.01 7.56 -3.35
C ARG A 154 11.54 7.29 -3.11
N ILE A 155 11.04 7.70 -1.95
CA ILE A 155 9.63 7.63 -1.58
C ILE A 155 8.92 8.98 -1.73
N TYR A 156 7.63 8.95 -1.99
CA TYR A 156 6.77 10.13 -2.03
C TYR A 156 6.36 10.52 -0.60
N GLU A 157 6.93 11.58 -0.08
CA GLU A 157 6.76 12.04 1.31
C GLU A 157 5.37 12.59 1.62
N GLY A 158 4.58 12.90 0.59
CA GLY A 158 3.27 13.53 0.75
C GLY A 158 2.28 12.76 1.61
N PHE A 159 2.45 11.45 1.77
CA PHE A 159 1.60 10.65 2.64
C PHE A 159 1.79 10.98 4.13
N LEU A 160 2.97 11.47 4.53
CA LEU A 160 3.25 11.87 5.90
C LEU A 160 2.38 13.04 6.37
N ASN A 161 1.78 13.82 5.45
CA ASN A 161 0.77 14.79 5.84
C ASN A 161 -0.41 14.16 6.59
N LEU A 162 -0.61 12.84 6.50
CA LEU A 162 -1.62 12.14 7.28
C LEU A 162 -1.43 12.35 8.78
N GLU A 163 -0.17 12.38 9.26
CA GLU A 163 0.19 12.73 10.64
C GLU A 163 -0.41 14.08 11.05
N LYS A 164 -0.18 15.14 10.24
CA LYS A 164 -0.70 16.47 10.53
C LYS A 164 -2.22 16.51 10.63
N TYR A 165 -2.92 15.77 9.74
CA TYR A 165 -4.39 15.71 9.74
C TYR A 165 -4.93 14.90 10.91
N TYR A 166 -4.27 13.80 11.27
CA TYR A 166 -4.65 12.94 12.37
C TYR A 166 -4.43 13.66 13.70
N ASN A 167 -3.22 14.19 13.93
CA ASN A 167 -2.89 14.92 15.15
C ASN A 167 -3.83 16.12 15.37
N ARG A 168 -4.10 16.90 14.30
CA ARG A 168 -5.04 18.03 14.40
C ARG A 168 -6.46 17.57 14.80
N LYS A 169 -6.87 16.38 14.43
CA LYS A 169 -8.22 15.85 14.68
C LYS A 169 -8.34 15.14 16.02
N THR A 170 -7.30 14.46 16.48
CA THR A 170 -7.33 13.58 17.65
C THR A 170 -6.50 14.06 18.83
N GLY A 171 -5.51 14.93 18.59
CA GLY A 171 -4.46 15.27 19.53
C GLY A 171 -3.38 14.19 19.72
N GLU A 172 -3.48 13.09 18.98
CA GLU A 172 -2.55 11.95 19.04
C GLU A 172 -1.63 11.90 17.81
N HIS A 173 -0.52 11.17 17.91
CA HIS A 173 0.41 10.90 16.83
C HIS A 173 0.18 9.52 16.23
N ILE A 174 0.49 9.38 14.94
CA ILE A 174 0.41 8.11 14.20
C ILE A 174 1.71 7.31 14.38
N ASP A 175 1.56 6.01 14.55
CA ASP A 175 2.64 5.06 14.40
C ASP A 175 2.77 4.68 12.92
N PHE A 176 3.92 4.98 12.31
CA PHE A 176 4.26 4.49 10.98
C PHE A 176 5.12 3.23 11.13
N VAL A 177 4.62 2.12 10.60
CA VAL A 177 5.27 0.81 10.73
C VAL A 177 5.75 0.35 9.36
N PRO A 178 7.07 0.29 9.12
CA PRO A 178 7.63 -0.33 7.93
C PRO A 178 7.22 -1.79 7.83
N LEU A 179 6.76 -2.21 6.66
CA LEU A 179 6.33 -3.58 6.37
C LEU A 179 6.99 -4.05 5.07
N TYR A 180 7.75 -5.13 5.11
CA TYR A 180 8.52 -5.57 3.96
C TYR A 180 8.24 -7.04 3.63
N ALA A 181 7.86 -7.31 2.37
CA ALA A 181 7.72 -8.67 1.85
C ALA A 181 9.07 -9.13 1.28
N LYS A 182 9.74 -10.06 1.97
CA LYS A 182 11.08 -10.53 1.59
C LYS A 182 10.98 -11.75 0.68
N GLN A 183 11.53 -11.62 -0.54
CA GLN A 183 11.44 -12.66 -1.56
C GLN A 183 12.29 -13.89 -1.23
N THR A 184 13.47 -13.68 -0.67
CA THR A 184 14.44 -14.75 -0.40
C THR A 184 13.96 -15.74 0.68
N THR A 185 13.36 -15.22 1.76
CA THR A 185 12.88 -16.03 2.88
C THR A 185 11.39 -16.34 2.83
N LYS A 186 10.64 -15.70 1.91
CA LYS A 186 9.17 -15.77 1.81
C LYS A 186 8.49 -15.37 3.11
N GLU A 187 8.96 -14.28 3.71
CA GLU A 187 8.43 -13.72 4.95
C GLU A 187 7.96 -12.27 4.75
N ILE A 188 7.02 -11.87 5.59
CA ILE A 188 6.62 -10.47 5.75
C ILE A 188 7.18 -10.00 7.08
N LEU A 189 8.02 -8.98 7.05
CA LEU A 189 8.78 -8.49 8.19
C LEU A 189 8.28 -7.11 8.63
N TYR A 190 8.30 -6.86 9.95
CA TYR A 190 8.13 -5.53 10.51
C TYR A 190 9.46 -4.83 10.72
N GLY A 191 9.47 -3.53 10.49
CA GLY A 191 10.54 -2.64 10.91
C GLY A 191 10.26 -1.95 12.23
N GLN A 192 11.20 -1.13 12.65
CA GLN A 192 11.03 -0.27 13.82
C GLN A 192 9.94 0.76 13.55
N THR A 193 9.07 0.97 14.53
CA THR A 193 8.01 1.97 14.45
C THR A 193 8.60 3.38 14.46
N ILE A 194 8.18 4.19 13.49
CA ILE A 194 8.62 5.57 13.33
C ILE A 194 7.49 6.49 13.76
N ARG A 195 7.82 7.45 14.63
CA ARG A 195 6.89 8.43 15.20
C ARG A 195 7.40 9.84 15.02
N PHE A 196 6.48 10.77 14.89
CA PHE A 196 6.77 12.19 15.00
C PHE A 196 6.95 12.57 16.47
N ASP A 197 7.92 13.43 16.73
CA ASP A 197 8.15 14.00 18.05
C ASP A 197 7.10 15.09 18.30
N LYS A 198 6.42 14.99 19.45
CA LYS A 198 5.37 15.93 19.86
C LYS A 198 5.88 17.34 20.17
N ASP A 199 7.16 17.46 20.49
CA ASP A 199 7.79 18.73 20.91
C ASP A 199 8.46 19.45 19.72
N ARG A 200 8.34 18.91 18.48
CA ARG A 200 8.90 19.49 17.25
C ARG A 200 7.82 19.73 16.19
N ASP A 201 7.99 20.76 15.39
CA ASP A 201 7.06 21.03 14.29
C ASP A 201 7.09 19.94 13.22
N PHE A 202 5.92 19.60 12.67
CA PHE A 202 5.75 18.59 11.62
C PHE A 202 6.66 18.85 10.39
N ILE A 203 6.79 20.14 9.99
CA ILE A 203 7.55 20.50 8.79
C ILE A 203 9.03 20.15 8.96
N ASP A 204 9.57 20.38 10.15
CA ASP A 204 10.99 20.18 10.47
C ASP A 204 11.36 18.69 10.54
N GLN A 205 10.40 17.84 10.77
CA GLN A 205 10.60 16.39 10.91
C GLN A 205 10.25 15.60 9.66
N ARG A 206 9.40 16.11 8.78
CA ARG A 206 8.80 15.35 7.68
C ARG A 206 9.84 14.64 6.82
N ASP A 207 10.85 15.35 6.38
CA ASP A 207 11.88 14.82 5.48
C ASP A 207 12.79 13.81 6.24
N GLU A 208 13.10 14.08 7.51
CA GLU A 208 13.81 13.17 8.42
C GLU A 208 13.03 11.85 8.55
N LYS A 209 11.72 11.91 8.84
CA LYS A 209 10.88 10.73 8.99
C LYS A 209 10.69 9.94 7.70
N ALA A 210 10.71 10.61 6.55
CA ALA A 210 10.73 9.93 5.26
C ALA A 210 12.03 9.14 5.05
N HIS A 211 13.18 9.73 5.39
CA HIS A 211 14.47 9.05 5.32
C HIS A 211 14.57 7.88 6.32
N GLU A 212 14.08 8.04 7.55
CA GLU A 212 14.02 6.96 8.54
C GLU A 212 13.20 5.77 8.01
N LEU A 213 12.02 6.03 7.40
CA LEU A 213 11.17 5.00 6.81
C LEU A 213 11.87 4.28 5.65
N GLN A 214 12.52 5.03 4.76
CA GLN A 214 13.28 4.47 3.65
C GLN A 214 14.46 3.62 4.15
N ALA A 215 15.23 4.14 5.11
CA ALA A 215 16.37 3.43 5.69
C ALA A 215 15.93 2.12 6.37
N GLU A 216 14.82 2.16 7.10
CA GLU A 216 14.30 0.98 7.77
C GLU A 216 13.77 -0.08 6.81
N LEU A 217 13.08 0.32 5.73
CA LEU A 217 12.68 -0.59 4.65
C LEU A 217 13.91 -1.24 3.99
N ASN A 218 14.98 -0.48 3.74
CA ASN A 218 16.22 -0.99 3.17
C ASN A 218 16.98 -1.88 4.15
N ARG A 219 16.94 -1.58 5.45
CA ARG A 219 17.46 -2.48 6.48
C ARG A 219 16.74 -3.84 6.44
N LEU A 220 15.40 -3.85 6.34
CA LEU A 220 14.62 -5.09 6.21
C LEU A 220 14.95 -5.86 4.94
N ALA A 221 15.15 -5.15 3.82
CA ALA A 221 15.57 -5.76 2.56
C ALA A 221 16.90 -6.53 2.71
N ASN A 222 17.86 -5.96 3.44
CA ASN A 222 19.22 -6.47 3.61
C ASN A 222 19.41 -7.35 4.87
N THR A 223 18.42 -7.47 5.75
CA THR A 223 18.51 -8.32 6.92
C THR A 223 18.69 -9.77 6.50
N GLU A 224 19.81 -10.40 6.83
CA GLU A 224 19.96 -11.84 6.74
C GLU A 224 19.11 -12.47 7.85
N VAL A 225 18.06 -13.18 7.48
CA VAL A 225 17.32 -14.00 8.45
C VAL A 225 18.13 -15.28 8.63
N GLU A 226 18.63 -15.53 9.83
CA GLU A 226 19.24 -16.82 10.17
C GLU A 226 18.22 -17.92 9.84
N VAL A 227 18.53 -18.72 8.84
CA VAL A 227 17.77 -19.93 8.54
C VAL A 227 18.16 -20.90 9.64
N ASP A 228 17.35 -21.04 10.67
CA ASP A 228 17.46 -22.16 11.59
C ASP A 228 17.38 -23.45 10.77
N LEU A 229 18.54 -24.00 10.45
CA LEU A 229 18.69 -25.34 9.89
C LEU A 229 18.33 -26.32 11.01
N VAL A 230 17.04 -26.69 11.10
CA VAL A 230 16.56 -27.81 11.89
C VAL A 230 16.22 -28.96 10.97
#